data_f0376440b6ae37d3bd2e0246f90802db
#
_entry.id   f0376440b6ae37d3bd2e0246f90802db
#
_cell.length_a   1.000
_cell.length_b   1.000
_cell.length_c   1.000
_cell.angle_alpha   90.00
_cell.angle_beta   90.00
_cell.angle_gamma   90.00
#
_symmetry.space_group_name_H-M   'P 1'
#
loop_
_entity.id
_entity.type
_entity.pdbx_description
1 polymer ?
#
loop_
_entity_poly.entity_id
_entity_poly.type
_entity_poly.pdbx_seq_one_letter_code
_entity_poly.pdbx_strand_id
1 'polypeptide(L)' 'MQVGDLVRYQQGSLDRVGVITGQKEDGDYLVRFLDGRTSPCRWRCLEVLNASR' A
#
# COMPACT_ATOMS: atom_id res chain seq x y z
N MET A 1 1.77 -9.06 -3.54
CA MET A 1 1.71 -7.60 -3.82
C MET A 1 2.89 -7.21 -4.68
N GLN A 2 2.66 -6.30 -5.59
CA GLN A 2 3.72 -5.83 -6.47
C GLN A 2 3.45 -4.39 -6.88
N VAL A 3 4.46 -3.75 -7.44
CA VAL A 3 4.34 -2.36 -7.90
C VAL A 3 3.19 -2.25 -8.88
N GLY A 4 2.35 -1.23 -8.68
CA GLY A 4 1.17 -1.00 -9.49
C GLY A 4 -0.11 -1.51 -8.89
N ASP A 5 -0.03 -2.31 -7.83
CA ASP A 5 -1.24 -2.82 -7.20
C ASP A 5 -1.95 -1.70 -6.43
N LEU A 6 -3.26 -1.69 -6.56
CA LEU A 6 -4.11 -0.81 -5.76
C LEU A 6 -4.33 -1.47 -4.41
N VAL A 7 -4.04 -0.75 -3.34
CA VAL A 7 -4.10 -1.32 -2.00
C VAL A 7 -4.85 -0.39 -1.06
N ARG A 8 -5.37 -0.99 -0.02
CA ARG A 8 -6.03 -0.29 1.06
C ARG A 8 -5.18 -0.44 2.31
N TYR A 9 -4.83 0.68 2.90
CA TYR A 9 -4.03 0.72 4.12
C TYR A 9 -4.94 0.94 5.31
N GLN A 10 -4.87 0.05 6.27
CA GLN A 10 -5.64 0.15 7.51
C GLN A 10 -4.72 0.09 8.70
N GLN A 11 -4.85 1.05 9.59
CA GLN A 11 -4.13 1.04 10.85
C GLN A 11 -4.98 1.77 11.88
N GLY A 12 -5.47 1.03 12.86
CA GLY A 12 -6.38 1.61 13.83
C GLY A 12 -7.62 2.13 13.13
N SER A 13 -7.90 3.41 13.30
CA SER A 13 -9.04 4.06 12.64
C SER A 13 -8.68 4.65 11.28
N LEU A 14 -7.43 4.56 10.87
CA LEU A 14 -7.01 5.06 9.56
C LEU A 14 -7.35 4.05 8.49
N ASP A 15 -7.86 4.56 7.38
CA ASP A 15 -8.27 3.74 6.25
C ASP A 15 -8.03 4.56 4.99
N ARG A 16 -6.98 4.21 4.25
CA ARG A 16 -6.57 4.96 3.07
C ARG A 16 -6.33 4.03 1.90
N VAL A 17 -6.52 4.55 0.72
CA VAL A 17 -6.29 3.82 -0.52
C VAL A 17 -5.09 4.44 -1.23
N GLY A 18 -4.24 3.58 -1.79
CA GLY A 18 -3.08 4.03 -2.52
C GLY A 18 -2.60 2.98 -3.49
N VAL A 19 -1.47 3.27 -4.12
CA VAL A 19 -0.86 2.38 -5.12
C VAL A 19 0.55 2.08 -4.68
N ILE A 20 0.94 0.81 -4.78
CA ILE A 20 2.30 0.41 -4.46
C ILE A 20 3.25 0.95 -5.53
N THR A 21 4.25 1.71 -5.10
CA THR A 21 5.24 2.28 -6.00
C THR A 21 6.61 1.65 -5.85
N GLY A 22 6.82 0.86 -4.79
CA GLY A 22 8.09 0.21 -4.58
C GLY A 22 8.04 -0.74 -3.41
N GLN A 23 9.14 -1.43 -3.19
CA GLN A 23 9.28 -2.36 -2.08
C GLN A 23 10.61 -2.11 -1.40
N LYS A 24 10.59 -2.03 -0.08
CA LYS A 24 11.80 -1.81 0.69
C LYS A 24 12.46 -3.14 1.02
N GLU A 25 13.74 -3.07 1.35
CA GLU A 25 14.52 -4.27 1.66
C GLU A 25 14.03 -5.00 2.88
N ASP A 26 13.44 -4.28 3.82
CA ASP A 26 12.95 -4.86 5.06
C ASP A 26 11.57 -5.52 4.92
N GLY A 27 11.02 -5.54 3.71
CA GLY A 27 9.71 -6.15 3.48
C GLY A 27 8.56 -5.18 3.46
N ASP A 28 8.79 -3.93 3.81
CA ASP A 28 7.74 -2.92 3.72
C ASP A 28 7.53 -2.52 2.27
N TYR A 29 6.34 -2.02 1.98
CA TYR A 29 6.00 -1.51 0.66
C TYR A 29 5.88 -0.01 0.70
N LEU A 30 6.31 0.64 -0.38
CA LEU A 30 6.10 2.06 -0.55
C LEU A 30 4.75 2.27 -1.22
N VAL A 31 3.88 3.01 -0.56
CA VAL A 31 2.52 3.23 -1.05
C VAL A 31 2.32 4.72 -1.26
N ARG A 32 1.91 5.07 -2.46
CA ARG A 32 1.55 6.45 -2.77
C ARG A 32 0.05 6.61 -2.62
N PHE A 33 -0.36 7.43 -1.67
CA PHE A 33 -1.77 7.67 -1.39
C PHE A 33 -2.36 8.71 -2.33
N LEU A 34 -3.67 8.80 -2.32
CA LEU A 34 -4.39 9.69 -3.23
C LEU A 34 -4.08 11.16 -2.98
N ASP A 35 -3.62 11.50 -1.79
CA ASP A 35 -3.22 12.88 -1.48
C ASP A 35 -1.83 13.22 -2.00
N GLY A 36 -1.18 12.31 -2.69
CA GLY A 36 0.15 12.53 -3.26
C GLY A 36 1.30 12.15 -2.36
N ARG A 37 1.03 11.73 -1.14
CA ARG A 37 2.09 11.34 -0.21
C ARG A 37 2.47 9.89 -0.41
N THR A 38 3.76 9.60 -0.21
CA THR A 38 4.28 8.25 -0.26
C THR A 38 4.83 7.89 1.10
N SER A 39 4.45 6.74 1.61
CA SER A 39 4.88 6.27 2.92
C SER A 39 5.18 4.79 2.89
N PRO A 40 6.14 4.33 3.72
CA PRO A 40 6.35 2.89 3.87
C PRO A 40 5.22 2.30 4.70
N CYS A 41 4.72 1.17 4.24
CA CYS A 41 3.62 0.49 4.92
C CYS A 41 3.93 -1.00 5.02
N ARG A 42 3.59 -1.58 6.16
CA ARG A 42 3.79 -3.00 6.35
C ARG A 42 2.74 -3.78 5.57
N TRP A 43 3.13 -4.90 5.00
CA TRP A 43 2.23 -5.70 4.21
C TRP A 43 0.99 -6.14 5.01
N ARG A 44 1.14 -6.29 6.33
CA ARG A 44 0.02 -6.71 7.17
C ARG A 44 -1.09 -5.67 7.26
N CYS A 45 -0.74 -4.41 7.00
CA CYS A 45 -1.71 -3.33 7.02
C CYS A 45 -2.30 -3.06 5.64
N LEU A 46 -1.87 -3.82 4.64
CA LEU A 46 -2.27 -3.58 3.26
C LEU A 46 -3.18 -4.69 2.76
N GLU A 47 -4.20 -4.30 2.04
CA GLU A 47 -5.10 -5.23 1.36
C GLU A 47 -5.11 -4.89 -0.11
N VAL A 48 -4.80 -5.87 -0.96
CA VAL A 48 -4.83 -5.65 -2.40
C VAL A 48 -6.27 -5.60 -2.88
N LEU A 49 -6.64 -4.51 -3.53
CA LEU A 49 -8.01 -4.29 -3.97
C LEU A 49 -8.24 -4.73 -5.40
N ASN A 50 -7.18 -4.78 -6.22
CA ASN A 50 -7.31 -5.13 -7.63
C ASN A 50 -6.66 -6.45 -7.95
N ALA A 51 -6.70 -7.40 -7.05
CA ALA A 51 -6.06 -8.70 -7.22
C ALA A 51 -6.85 -9.63 -8.10
N SER A 52 -7.70 -9.12 -8.91
CA SER A 52 -8.62 -9.91 -9.70
C SER A 52 -7.99 -10.62 -10.88
N ARG A 53 -6.74 -10.47 -11.07
CA ARG A 53 -6.08 -11.09 -12.22
C ARG A 53 -5.75 -12.50 -11.98
#